data_18e6e13b8dcdce4e651a1910a0692c61
#
_entry.id   18e6e13b8dcdce4e651a1910a0692c61
#
_cell.length_a   1.000
_cell.length_b   1.000
_cell.length_c   1.000
_cell.angle_alpha   90.00
_cell.angle_beta   90.00
_cell.angle_gamma   90.00
#
_symmetry.space_group_name_H-M   'P 1'
#
loop_
_entity.id
_entity.type
_entity.pdbx_description
1 polymer ?
#
loop_
_entity_poly.entity_id
_entity_poly.type
_entity_poly.pdbx_seq_one_letter_code
_entity_poly.pdbx_strand_id
1 'polypeptide(L)'
;MEGIFSMKKWKSILVGLSCLSILLAAGEIPASASDEIPEQSIIYWSMWEEDEPQAEVIREAADAYQEATGISVEIQWKGREIRSLIGPALDAGEEIDLFDDDYQRMVQEHGIYLTDLKKIAASVDYEKHVMPILLEQIERWGKDKLLTMPYQPYITGVWYNKDLWEKAGLTDEDIPETWQKLLRVCRKLKISDIGASPMACDSAYLDLLFGYQLARYVGQDQAVRIIKNDTWDQVPEALQAAEDIRTLFWTGYMSEISPAEFPEGQNQIGNEEAVMFLQGSWGPNEVMENTHCDIRWGFFPWPSVNDGVDGTEGLMAGAQGFGITDRSEKKQEAFDFAYSICTGENDMKITDAVQSVPADVENAQWPEAIAEASDYLDKMKKTYMWAAGLETADYKDGLQRELVKLTKLEETPEEFIENLSNMK
;
A
#
# COMPACT_ATOMS: atom_id res chain seq x y z
N MET A 1 29.91 32.28 28.94
CA MET A 1 31.12 31.52 28.60
C MET A 1 30.75 30.85 27.26
N GLU A 2 30.88 31.55 26.18
CA GLU A 2 31.99 31.83 25.25
C GLU A 2 32.71 30.56 24.80
N GLY A 3 32.74 30.38 23.46
CA GLY A 3 33.62 29.48 22.77
C GLY A 3 33.04 29.08 21.41
N ILE A 4 33.05 29.90 20.46
CA ILE A 4 34.01 30.28 19.37
C ILE A 4 33.92 29.35 18.15
N PHE A 5 33.33 29.87 17.08
CA PHE A 5 33.37 29.49 15.68
C PHE A 5 34.80 29.48 15.12
N SER A 6 35.14 28.51 14.30
CA SER A 6 36.32 28.60 13.40
C SER A 6 35.95 28.27 11.96
N MET A 7 35.81 29.32 11.17
CA MET A 7 35.81 29.28 9.70
C MET A 7 37.23 29.11 9.17
N LYS A 8 37.49 28.12 8.35
CA LYS A 8 38.75 28.05 7.54
C LYS A 8 38.48 28.49 6.11
N LYS A 9 39.24 29.56 5.77
CA LYS A 9 39.30 30.23 4.47
C LYS A 9 39.97 29.36 3.39
N TRP A 10 39.39 29.34 2.21
CA TRP A 10 40.05 28.89 0.97
C TRP A 10 41.03 29.95 0.47
N LYS A 11 42.26 29.53 0.18
CA LYS A 11 43.25 30.30 -0.55
C LYS A 11 43.39 29.77 -1.97
N SER A 12 43.15 30.63 -2.93
CA SER A 12 43.48 30.47 -4.34
C SER A 12 45.00 30.51 -4.53
N ILE A 13 45.54 29.59 -5.34
CA ILE A 13 46.89 29.68 -5.89
C ILE A 13 46.81 29.49 -7.40
N LEU A 14 47.11 30.58 -8.13
CA LEU A 14 47.48 30.58 -9.55
C LEU A 14 48.98 30.26 -9.65
N VAL A 15 49.35 29.27 -10.47
CA VAL A 15 50.72 29.18 -11.02
C VAL A 15 50.70 28.60 -12.43
N GLY A 16 51.01 29.35 -13.39
CA GLY A 16 52.05 29.31 -14.40
C GLY A 16 52.04 28.15 -15.42
N LEU A 17 51.80 28.55 -16.71
CA LEU A 17 52.13 27.72 -17.88
C LEU A 17 53.62 27.39 -17.92
N SER A 18 53.94 26.12 -18.18
CA SER A 18 55.19 25.71 -18.83
C SER A 18 54.88 24.58 -19.80
N CYS A 19 55.03 24.84 -21.08
CA CYS A 19 55.01 23.85 -22.14
C CYS A 19 56.20 22.88 -22.01
N LEU A 20 55.88 21.59 -21.91
CA LEU A 20 56.91 20.57 -22.20
C LEU A 20 56.25 19.48 -23.06
N SER A 21 56.71 19.37 -24.28
CA SER A 21 56.31 18.37 -25.27
C SER A 21 56.89 17.01 -24.85
N ILE A 22 56.05 16.05 -24.57
CA ILE A 22 56.47 14.65 -24.40
C ILE A 22 55.67 13.80 -25.41
N LEU A 23 56.42 12.98 -26.14
CA LEU A 23 55.98 12.07 -27.19
C LEU A 23 54.84 11.14 -26.74
N LEU A 24 53.85 11.00 -27.63
CA LEU A 24 52.85 9.96 -27.57
C LEU A 24 53.49 8.56 -27.67
N ALA A 25 53.40 7.81 -26.60
CA ALA A 25 53.32 6.37 -26.69
C ALA A 25 51.82 6.01 -26.60
N ALA A 26 51.26 5.54 -27.72
CA ALA A 26 49.91 5.03 -27.77
C ALA A 26 49.84 3.71 -26.95
N GLY A 27 49.49 3.84 -25.68
CA GLY A 27 48.97 2.73 -24.88
C GLY A 27 47.47 2.69 -25.13
N GLU A 28 46.96 1.61 -25.72
CA GLU A 28 45.54 1.32 -25.79
C GLU A 28 45.00 1.26 -24.35
N ILE A 29 44.17 2.23 -23.99
CA ILE A 29 43.31 2.14 -22.81
C ILE A 29 42.33 1.06 -23.18
N PRO A 30 42.22 -0.04 -22.39
CA PRO A 30 41.13 -0.97 -22.63
C PRO A 30 39.83 -0.20 -22.48
N ALA A 31 39.01 -0.22 -23.54
CA ALA A 31 37.65 0.29 -23.48
C ALA A 31 36.99 -0.38 -22.26
N SER A 32 36.50 0.46 -21.36
CA SER A 32 35.55 0.01 -20.34
C SER A 32 34.48 -0.78 -21.10
N ALA A 33 34.30 -2.04 -20.74
CA ALA A 33 33.18 -2.80 -21.24
C ALA A 33 31.93 -1.97 -20.94
N SER A 34 31.29 -1.46 -21.98
CA SER A 34 29.90 -1.10 -21.88
C SER A 34 29.23 -2.40 -21.50
N ASP A 35 28.54 -2.44 -20.36
CA ASP A 35 27.61 -3.50 -20.04
C ASP A 35 26.53 -3.45 -21.13
N GLU A 36 26.82 -4.10 -22.27
CA GLU A 36 25.82 -4.31 -23.32
C GLU A 36 24.80 -5.27 -22.72
N ILE A 37 23.58 -4.77 -22.52
CA ILE A 37 22.41 -5.59 -22.14
C ILE A 37 22.33 -6.72 -23.18
N PRO A 38 22.30 -8.00 -22.77
CA PRO A 38 22.16 -9.10 -23.72
C PRO A 38 20.93 -8.88 -24.60
N GLU A 39 21.03 -9.20 -25.89
CA GLU A 39 19.96 -9.01 -26.91
C GLU A 39 18.63 -9.69 -26.50
N GLN A 40 18.63 -10.55 -25.47
CA GLN A 40 17.51 -11.26 -24.88
C GLN A 40 17.37 -10.95 -23.37
N SER A 41 17.34 -9.67 -22.98
CA SER A 41 17.13 -9.25 -21.59
C SER A 41 15.77 -8.58 -21.45
N ILE A 42 15.02 -8.90 -20.38
CA ILE A 42 13.81 -8.18 -19.95
C ILE A 42 14.26 -7.00 -19.07
N ILE A 43 13.83 -5.78 -19.39
CA ILE A 43 14.07 -4.61 -18.55
C ILE A 43 12.88 -4.47 -17.59
N TYR A 44 13.15 -4.65 -16.29
CA TYR A 44 12.14 -4.61 -15.24
C TYR A 44 12.41 -3.48 -14.25
N TRP A 45 11.45 -2.56 -14.07
CA TRP A 45 11.47 -1.51 -13.05
C TRP A 45 10.64 -1.95 -11.84
N SER A 46 11.30 -2.09 -10.69
CA SER A 46 10.65 -2.53 -9.46
C SER A 46 10.37 -1.40 -8.48
N MET A 47 9.20 -1.47 -7.84
CA MET A 47 8.80 -0.58 -6.74
C MET A 47 9.50 -0.87 -5.41
N TRP A 48 10.25 -1.96 -5.33
CA TRP A 48 10.96 -2.36 -4.13
C TRP A 48 12.35 -1.73 -4.08
N GLU A 49 12.85 -1.55 -2.87
CA GLU A 49 14.28 -1.27 -2.66
C GLU A 49 15.06 -2.59 -2.72
N GLU A 50 16.34 -2.51 -3.04
CA GLU A 50 17.16 -3.71 -3.24
C GLU A 50 17.35 -4.58 -1.98
N ASP A 51 17.20 -3.97 -0.79
CA ASP A 51 17.36 -4.61 0.52
C ASP A 51 16.04 -5.06 1.15
N GLU A 52 14.91 -4.86 0.48
CA GLU A 52 13.61 -5.36 0.96
C GLU A 52 13.48 -6.88 0.74
N PRO A 53 12.77 -7.61 1.63
CA PRO A 53 12.64 -9.06 1.53
C PRO A 53 12.05 -9.55 0.20
N GLN A 54 11.13 -8.81 -0.41
CA GLN A 54 10.57 -9.11 -1.72
C GLN A 54 11.63 -9.10 -2.81
N ALA A 55 12.60 -8.17 -2.73
CA ALA A 55 13.66 -8.04 -3.71
C ALA A 55 14.56 -9.28 -3.76
N GLU A 56 14.79 -9.94 -2.62
CA GLU A 56 15.54 -11.19 -2.57
C GLU A 56 14.82 -12.30 -3.37
N VAL A 57 13.52 -12.48 -3.12
CA VAL A 57 12.72 -13.51 -3.83
C VAL A 57 12.64 -13.21 -5.33
N ILE A 58 12.42 -11.96 -5.71
CA ILE A 58 12.35 -11.54 -7.12
C ILE A 58 13.69 -11.78 -7.81
N ARG A 59 14.82 -11.53 -7.14
CA ARG A 59 16.16 -11.77 -7.69
C ARG A 59 16.41 -13.27 -7.87
N GLU A 60 16.07 -14.11 -6.89
CA GLU A 60 16.14 -15.57 -7.02
C GLU A 60 15.28 -16.09 -8.18
N ALA A 61 14.07 -15.55 -8.35
CA ALA A 61 13.19 -15.89 -9.46
C ALA A 61 13.79 -15.48 -10.82
N ALA A 62 14.45 -14.31 -10.90
CA ALA A 62 15.12 -13.84 -12.10
C ALA A 62 16.32 -14.76 -12.48
N ASP A 63 17.12 -15.15 -11.51
CA ASP A 63 18.24 -16.08 -11.72
C ASP A 63 17.74 -17.44 -12.20
N ALA A 64 16.71 -17.99 -11.57
CA ALA A 64 16.09 -19.25 -11.97
C ALA A 64 15.45 -19.18 -13.36
N TYR A 65 14.82 -18.05 -13.69
CA TYR A 65 14.25 -17.81 -15.01
C TYR A 65 15.34 -17.78 -16.11
N GLN A 66 16.44 -17.08 -15.83
CA GLN A 66 17.59 -17.05 -16.73
C GLN A 66 18.23 -18.44 -16.92
N GLU A 67 18.36 -19.23 -15.85
CA GLU A 67 18.89 -20.59 -15.94
C GLU A 67 17.98 -21.49 -16.81
N ALA A 68 16.67 -21.35 -16.66
CA ALA A 68 15.68 -22.17 -17.37
C ALA A 68 15.49 -21.79 -18.85
N THR A 69 15.56 -20.49 -19.17
CA THR A 69 15.17 -19.95 -20.49
C THR A 69 16.35 -19.39 -21.30
N GLY A 70 17.45 -19.03 -20.62
CA GLY A 70 18.56 -18.27 -21.23
C GLY A 70 18.29 -16.77 -21.35
N ILE A 71 17.13 -16.27 -20.89
CA ILE A 71 16.73 -14.87 -20.94
C ILE A 71 17.04 -14.22 -19.61
N SER A 72 17.85 -13.17 -19.59
CA SER A 72 18.15 -12.41 -18.38
C SER A 72 17.05 -11.42 -18.02
N VAL A 73 16.92 -11.09 -16.75
CA VAL A 73 16.04 -10.02 -16.26
C VAL A 73 16.90 -8.94 -15.63
N GLU A 74 16.97 -7.78 -16.27
CA GLU A 74 17.64 -6.59 -15.73
C GLU A 74 16.69 -5.86 -14.79
N ILE A 75 16.86 -6.03 -13.48
CA ILE A 75 16.02 -5.40 -12.48
C ILE A 75 16.59 -4.05 -12.09
N GLN A 76 15.79 -3.01 -12.25
CA GLN A 76 16.10 -1.65 -11.81
C GLN A 76 15.25 -1.31 -10.59
N TRP A 77 15.87 -1.36 -9.42
CA TRP A 77 15.23 -1.06 -8.14
C TRP A 77 14.98 0.44 -8.03
N LYS A 78 13.71 0.87 -8.22
CA LYS A 78 13.29 2.28 -8.19
C LYS A 78 12.74 2.69 -6.82
N GLY A 79 12.45 1.73 -5.97
CA GLY A 79 11.78 2.01 -4.72
C GLY A 79 10.43 2.71 -4.93
N ARG A 80 9.93 3.36 -3.91
CA ARG A 80 8.65 4.08 -3.98
C ARG A 80 8.68 5.32 -4.88
N GLU A 81 9.87 5.74 -5.34
CA GLU A 81 10.01 6.81 -6.33
C GLU A 81 9.44 6.42 -7.70
N ILE A 82 9.26 5.12 -7.99
CA ILE A 82 8.62 4.64 -9.23
C ILE A 82 7.30 5.37 -9.50
N ARG A 83 6.56 5.72 -8.46
CA ARG A 83 5.27 6.44 -8.54
C ARG A 83 5.36 7.78 -9.29
N SER A 84 6.50 8.44 -9.22
CA SER A 84 6.76 9.70 -9.90
C SER A 84 7.59 9.53 -11.17
N LEU A 85 8.33 8.44 -11.30
CA LEU A 85 9.26 8.22 -12.41
C LEU A 85 8.62 7.52 -13.60
N ILE A 86 7.71 6.55 -13.35
CA ILE A 86 7.20 5.66 -14.40
C ILE A 86 6.39 6.39 -15.48
N GLY A 87 5.49 7.31 -15.09
CA GLY A 87 4.68 8.05 -16.04
C GLY A 87 5.53 8.84 -17.05
N PRO A 88 6.44 9.75 -16.61
CA PRO A 88 7.35 10.45 -17.50
C PRO A 88 8.22 9.53 -18.37
N ALA A 89 8.70 8.40 -17.85
CA ALA A 89 9.50 7.43 -18.59
C ALA A 89 8.70 6.77 -19.72
N LEU A 90 7.46 6.34 -19.43
CA LEU A 90 6.53 5.79 -20.42
C LEU A 90 6.18 6.82 -21.51
N ASP A 91 5.97 8.09 -21.14
CA ASP A 91 5.72 9.20 -22.06
C ASP A 91 6.93 9.46 -22.97
N ALA A 92 8.13 9.43 -22.40
CA ALA A 92 9.37 9.60 -23.14
C ALA A 92 9.70 8.41 -24.07
N GLY A 93 9.03 7.27 -23.87
CA GLY A 93 9.26 6.05 -24.62
C GLY A 93 10.55 5.34 -24.22
N GLU A 94 10.90 5.40 -22.94
CA GLU A 94 12.00 4.60 -22.40
C GLU A 94 11.72 3.11 -22.60
N GLU A 95 12.79 2.34 -22.78
CA GLU A 95 12.69 0.89 -22.95
C GLU A 95 12.44 0.25 -21.57
N ILE A 96 11.20 -0.12 -21.31
CA ILE A 96 10.74 -0.78 -20.10
C ILE A 96 9.81 -1.90 -20.56
N ASP A 97 10.16 -3.16 -20.31
CA ASP A 97 9.34 -4.30 -20.67
C ASP A 97 8.29 -4.59 -19.60
N LEU A 98 8.70 -4.55 -18.33
CA LEU A 98 7.92 -4.90 -17.16
C LEU A 98 8.12 -3.84 -16.07
N PHE A 99 7.07 -3.53 -15.33
CA PHE A 99 7.19 -2.79 -14.07
C PHE A 99 6.13 -3.23 -13.07
N ASP A 100 6.38 -2.98 -11.79
CA ASP A 100 5.41 -3.23 -10.73
C ASP A 100 5.11 -1.96 -9.92
N ASP A 101 3.87 -1.85 -9.48
CA ASP A 101 3.37 -0.81 -8.58
C ASP A 101 2.01 -1.27 -8.02
N ASP A 102 1.31 -0.45 -7.26
CA ASP A 102 -0.07 -0.68 -6.87
C ASP A 102 -0.95 -0.93 -8.12
N TYR A 103 -1.67 -2.05 -8.12
CA TYR A 103 -2.43 -2.53 -9.27
C TYR A 103 -3.51 -1.54 -9.75
N GLN A 104 -4.12 -0.79 -8.80
CA GLN A 104 -5.11 0.22 -9.11
C GLN A 104 -4.49 1.38 -9.85
N ARG A 105 -3.37 1.91 -9.35
CA ARG A 105 -2.63 3.01 -9.99
C ARG A 105 -2.18 2.62 -11.38
N MET A 106 -1.62 1.42 -11.52
CA MET A 106 -1.19 0.91 -12.82
C MET A 106 -2.32 0.93 -13.84
N VAL A 107 -3.50 0.42 -13.50
CA VAL A 107 -4.64 0.38 -14.44
C VAL A 107 -5.21 1.76 -14.69
N GLN A 108 -5.35 2.60 -13.68
CA GLN A 108 -6.03 3.89 -13.81
C GLN A 108 -5.17 5.00 -14.41
N GLU A 109 -3.89 5.05 -14.03
CA GLU A 109 -2.98 6.11 -14.47
C GLU A 109 -2.15 5.70 -15.70
N HIS A 110 -1.75 4.42 -15.77
CA HIS A 110 -0.83 3.92 -16.79
C HIS A 110 -1.46 2.92 -17.77
N GLY A 111 -2.75 2.63 -17.66
CA GLY A 111 -3.42 1.60 -18.46
C GLY A 111 -3.34 1.79 -19.97
N ILE A 112 -3.12 3.01 -20.46
CA ILE A 112 -2.94 3.29 -21.90
C ILE A 112 -1.59 2.79 -22.46
N TYR A 113 -0.62 2.54 -21.58
CA TYR A 113 0.71 2.04 -21.92
C TYR A 113 0.85 0.53 -21.71
N LEU A 114 -0.18 -0.12 -21.13
CA LEU A 114 -0.14 -1.52 -20.75
C LEU A 114 -0.76 -2.44 -21.78
N THR A 115 -0.14 -3.60 -21.93
CA THR A 115 -0.63 -4.70 -22.77
C THR A 115 -1.87 -5.35 -22.15
N ASP A 116 -2.86 -5.67 -22.97
CA ASP A 116 -3.96 -6.55 -22.56
C ASP A 116 -3.48 -8.01 -22.51
N LEU A 117 -3.36 -8.55 -21.32
CA LEU A 117 -2.79 -9.85 -21.02
C LEU A 117 -3.78 -11.01 -21.18
N LYS A 118 -5.09 -10.76 -21.38
CA LYS A 118 -6.13 -11.81 -21.41
C LYS A 118 -5.78 -13.01 -22.29
N LYS A 119 -5.24 -12.76 -23.46
CA LYS A 119 -4.91 -13.83 -24.40
C LYS A 119 -3.75 -14.71 -23.92
N ILE A 120 -2.72 -14.11 -23.34
CA ILE A 120 -1.56 -14.83 -22.81
C ILE A 120 -1.99 -15.57 -21.52
N ALA A 121 -2.68 -14.88 -20.62
CA ALA A 121 -3.20 -15.40 -19.37
C ALA A 121 -4.10 -16.65 -19.57
N ALA A 122 -4.95 -16.64 -20.59
CA ALA A 122 -5.81 -17.78 -20.91
C ALA A 122 -5.01 -19.03 -21.35
N SER A 123 -3.79 -18.86 -21.88
CA SER A 123 -2.97 -20.00 -22.31
C SER A 123 -2.41 -20.83 -21.16
N VAL A 124 -2.38 -20.28 -19.96
CA VAL A 124 -1.87 -20.89 -18.72
C VAL A 124 -2.94 -20.98 -17.62
N ASP A 125 -4.21 -20.76 -17.97
CA ASP A 125 -5.33 -20.78 -17.02
C ASP A 125 -5.12 -19.83 -15.82
N TYR A 126 -4.43 -18.68 -16.01
CA TYR A 126 -4.05 -17.74 -14.96
C TYR A 126 -5.21 -17.30 -14.04
N GLU A 127 -6.43 -17.19 -14.62
CA GLU A 127 -7.63 -16.83 -13.85
C GLU A 127 -7.95 -17.81 -12.70
N LYS A 128 -7.43 -19.05 -12.75
CA LYS A 128 -7.60 -20.02 -11.67
C LYS A 128 -6.68 -19.78 -10.48
N HIS A 129 -5.63 -19.01 -10.69
CA HIS A 129 -4.62 -18.70 -9.67
C HIS A 129 -4.88 -17.36 -8.96
N VAL A 130 -5.73 -16.50 -9.51
CA VAL A 130 -5.95 -15.14 -8.98
C VAL A 130 -7.28 -15.03 -8.26
N MET A 131 -7.33 -14.25 -7.19
CA MET A 131 -8.56 -13.95 -6.48
C MET A 131 -9.59 -13.31 -7.43
N PRO A 132 -10.78 -13.90 -7.62
CA PRO A 132 -11.77 -13.41 -8.57
C PRO A 132 -12.13 -11.94 -8.40
N ILE A 133 -12.16 -11.46 -7.15
CA ILE A 133 -12.50 -10.07 -6.84
C ILE A 133 -11.45 -9.07 -7.35
N LEU A 134 -10.16 -9.44 -7.37
CA LEU A 134 -9.09 -8.60 -7.92
C LEU A 134 -9.17 -8.56 -9.45
N LEU A 135 -9.43 -9.70 -10.08
CA LEU A 135 -9.63 -9.77 -11.54
C LEU A 135 -10.81 -8.89 -11.97
N GLU A 136 -11.95 -9.01 -11.27
CA GLU A 136 -13.14 -8.20 -11.56
C GLU A 136 -12.84 -6.69 -11.48
N GLN A 137 -12.03 -6.28 -10.52
CA GLN A 137 -11.64 -4.87 -10.39
C GLN A 137 -10.72 -4.41 -11.52
N ILE A 138 -9.69 -5.21 -11.86
CA ILE A 138 -8.76 -4.90 -12.94
C ILE A 138 -9.53 -4.73 -14.24
N GLU A 139 -10.43 -5.67 -14.57
CA GLU A 139 -11.25 -5.63 -15.76
C GLU A 139 -12.22 -4.43 -15.77
N ARG A 140 -12.85 -4.14 -14.64
CA ARG A 140 -13.75 -2.99 -14.49
C ARG A 140 -13.03 -1.66 -14.77
N TRP A 141 -11.83 -1.46 -14.24
CA TRP A 141 -11.04 -0.26 -14.49
C TRP A 141 -10.38 -0.28 -15.86
N GLY A 142 -9.92 -1.44 -16.30
CA GLY A 142 -9.27 -1.66 -17.60
C GLY A 142 -10.23 -1.73 -18.80
N LYS A 143 -11.56 -1.54 -18.59
CA LYS A 143 -12.59 -1.64 -19.66
C LYS A 143 -12.55 -3.03 -20.33
N ASP A 144 -12.73 -4.05 -19.52
CA ASP A 144 -12.69 -5.47 -19.88
C ASP A 144 -11.31 -5.98 -20.33
N LYS A 145 -10.22 -5.29 -20.00
CA LYS A 145 -8.85 -5.74 -20.23
C LYS A 145 -8.19 -6.23 -18.95
N LEU A 146 -7.32 -7.22 -19.07
CA LEU A 146 -6.40 -7.64 -18.01
C LEU A 146 -5.08 -6.88 -18.18
N LEU A 147 -4.92 -5.76 -17.51
CA LEU A 147 -3.79 -4.85 -17.68
C LEU A 147 -2.65 -5.08 -16.69
N THR A 148 -2.90 -5.84 -15.62
CA THR A 148 -1.89 -6.14 -14.59
C THR A 148 -2.13 -7.52 -14.01
N MET A 149 -1.06 -8.13 -13.50
CA MET A 149 -1.05 -9.41 -12.80
C MET A 149 -0.85 -9.14 -11.32
N PRO A 150 -1.89 -9.29 -10.45
CA PRO A 150 -1.76 -9.02 -9.03
C PRO A 150 -0.83 -10.04 -8.34
N TYR A 151 0.00 -9.53 -7.44
CA TYR A 151 0.80 -10.31 -6.50
C TYR A 151 0.81 -9.58 -5.15
N GLN A 152 1.19 -10.26 -4.08
CA GLN A 152 1.18 -9.73 -2.72
C GLN A 152 -0.12 -8.96 -2.40
N PRO A 153 -1.28 -9.64 -2.44
CA PRO A 153 -2.55 -9.03 -2.10
C PRO A 153 -2.57 -8.53 -0.66
N TYR A 154 -3.46 -7.59 -0.38
CA TYR A 154 -3.73 -7.13 0.96
C TYR A 154 -5.23 -6.97 1.21
N ILE A 155 -5.59 -7.08 2.46
CA ILE A 155 -6.92 -6.76 2.98
C ILE A 155 -6.75 -5.77 4.13
N THR A 156 -7.68 -4.82 4.26
CA THR A 156 -7.65 -3.86 5.36
C THR A 156 -8.84 -4.03 6.28
N GLY A 157 -8.64 -3.77 7.55
CA GLY A 157 -9.67 -3.85 8.57
C GLY A 157 -9.10 -3.54 9.94
N VAL A 158 -9.86 -3.83 10.97
CA VAL A 158 -9.42 -3.64 12.34
C VAL A 158 -8.71 -4.88 12.85
N TRP A 159 -7.45 -4.73 13.16
CA TRP A 159 -6.62 -5.73 13.83
C TRP A 159 -6.64 -5.47 15.33
N TYR A 160 -6.66 -6.51 16.15
CA TYR A 160 -6.71 -6.35 17.59
C TYR A 160 -5.91 -7.40 18.34
N ASN A 161 -5.39 -7.02 19.51
CA ASN A 161 -4.72 -7.90 20.44
C ASN A 161 -5.76 -8.71 21.23
N LYS A 162 -5.87 -10.03 20.94
CA LYS A 162 -6.83 -10.94 21.59
C LYS A 162 -6.60 -11.08 23.08
N ASP A 163 -5.35 -11.00 23.54
CA ASP A 163 -5.04 -11.15 24.96
C ASP A 163 -5.58 -9.97 25.78
N LEU A 164 -5.40 -8.74 25.26
CA LEU A 164 -5.99 -7.54 25.87
C LEU A 164 -7.51 -7.51 25.73
N TRP A 165 -8.06 -8.01 24.60
CA TRP A 165 -9.49 -8.14 24.38
C TRP A 165 -10.14 -9.03 25.46
N GLU A 166 -9.61 -10.24 25.65
CA GLU A 166 -10.06 -11.19 26.64
C GLU A 166 -9.86 -10.66 28.08
N LYS A 167 -8.73 -10.00 28.35
CA LYS A 167 -8.43 -9.36 29.65
C LYS A 167 -9.47 -8.29 30.01
N ALA A 168 -10.02 -7.58 29.00
CA ALA A 168 -11.11 -6.63 29.19
C ALA A 168 -12.49 -7.31 29.37
N GLY A 169 -12.56 -8.63 29.33
CA GLY A 169 -13.79 -9.40 29.41
C GLY A 169 -14.64 -9.33 28.14
N LEU A 170 -14.01 -9.12 26.98
CA LEU A 170 -14.62 -9.21 25.65
C LEU A 170 -14.45 -10.63 25.10
N THR A 171 -15.36 -11.04 24.22
CA THR A 171 -15.40 -12.34 23.56
C THR A 171 -15.67 -12.15 22.07
N ASP A 172 -15.70 -13.23 21.28
CA ASP A 172 -16.05 -13.20 19.87
C ASP A 172 -17.47 -12.65 19.60
N GLU A 173 -18.38 -12.77 20.58
CA GLU A 173 -19.72 -12.18 20.51
C GLU A 173 -19.71 -10.65 20.53
N ASP A 174 -18.62 -10.06 21.05
CA ASP A 174 -18.44 -8.62 21.13
C ASP A 174 -17.88 -8.01 19.83
N ILE A 175 -17.41 -8.82 18.86
CA ILE A 175 -16.88 -8.35 17.57
C ILE A 175 -17.88 -7.37 16.92
N PRO A 176 -17.47 -6.10 16.65
CA PRO A 176 -18.40 -5.08 16.22
C PRO A 176 -18.71 -5.13 14.73
N GLU A 177 -19.95 -5.45 14.37
CA GLU A 177 -20.46 -5.40 13.00
C GLU A 177 -21.05 -4.03 12.63
N THR A 178 -21.30 -3.18 13.65
CA THR A 178 -21.88 -1.83 13.47
C THR A 178 -21.09 -0.80 14.23
N TRP A 179 -21.10 0.45 13.74
CA TRP A 179 -20.46 1.61 14.36
C TRP A 179 -20.85 1.76 15.84
N GLN A 180 -22.14 1.64 16.15
CA GLN A 180 -22.63 1.74 17.53
C GLN A 180 -22.09 0.61 18.40
N LYS A 181 -21.88 -0.60 17.84
CA LYS A 181 -21.25 -1.69 18.58
C LYS A 181 -19.76 -1.41 18.81
N LEU A 182 -19.04 -0.85 17.82
CA LEU A 182 -17.65 -0.40 17.98
C LEU A 182 -17.52 0.62 19.11
N LEU A 183 -18.38 1.64 19.13
CA LEU A 183 -18.34 2.65 20.20
C LEU A 183 -18.63 2.03 21.59
N ARG A 184 -19.52 1.02 21.68
CA ARG A 184 -19.75 0.27 22.94
C ARG A 184 -18.51 -0.53 23.35
N VAL A 185 -17.85 -1.19 22.41
CA VAL A 185 -16.61 -1.92 22.65
C VAL A 185 -15.52 -0.96 23.11
N CYS A 186 -15.29 0.15 22.42
CA CYS A 186 -14.34 1.18 22.84
C CYS A 186 -14.63 1.71 24.25
N ARG A 187 -15.92 1.94 24.56
CA ARG A 187 -16.31 2.34 25.91
C ARG A 187 -15.99 1.24 26.94
N LYS A 188 -16.27 -0.04 26.66
CA LYS A 188 -15.98 -1.16 27.55
C LYS A 188 -14.48 -1.28 27.78
N LEU A 189 -13.66 -1.19 26.73
CA LEU A 189 -12.20 -1.17 26.83
C LEU A 189 -11.70 0.01 27.67
N LYS A 190 -12.19 1.22 27.41
CA LYS A 190 -11.77 2.45 28.13
C LYS A 190 -12.04 2.40 29.62
N ILE A 191 -13.14 1.76 30.06
CA ILE A 191 -13.49 1.64 31.48
C ILE A 191 -12.94 0.38 32.14
N SER A 192 -12.42 -0.57 31.36
CA SER A 192 -11.71 -1.74 31.89
C SER A 192 -10.33 -1.29 32.39
N ASP A 193 -9.90 -1.86 33.52
CA ASP A 193 -8.59 -1.53 34.11
C ASP A 193 -7.47 -2.38 33.50
N ILE A 194 -7.36 -2.35 32.14
CA ILE A 194 -6.33 -3.11 31.42
C ILE A 194 -5.07 -2.32 31.16
N GLY A 195 -5.10 -0.99 31.35
CA GLY A 195 -3.96 -0.10 31.12
C GLY A 195 -3.71 0.27 29.66
N ALA A 196 -4.62 -0.10 28.74
CA ALA A 196 -4.48 0.16 27.31
C ALA A 196 -5.64 1.02 26.77
N SER A 197 -5.35 1.85 25.77
CA SER A 197 -6.35 2.62 25.03
C SER A 197 -7.18 1.69 24.11
N PRO A 198 -8.45 2.00 23.84
CA PRO A 198 -9.25 1.19 22.92
C PRO A 198 -8.65 1.08 21.52
N MET A 199 -8.16 2.18 20.95
CA MET A 199 -7.61 2.23 19.62
C MET A 199 -6.36 3.11 19.55
N ALA A 200 -5.52 2.86 18.55
CA ALA A 200 -4.42 3.73 18.14
C ALA A 200 -4.42 3.91 16.62
N CYS A 201 -3.80 4.98 16.14
CA CYS A 201 -3.56 5.19 14.72
C CYS A 201 -2.34 6.07 14.46
N ASP A 202 -1.72 5.87 13.31
CA ASP A 202 -0.73 6.77 12.75
C ASP A 202 -1.38 7.83 11.86
N SER A 203 -0.76 8.99 11.77
CA SER A 203 -1.24 10.07 10.90
C SER A 203 -1.25 9.67 9.42
N ALA A 204 -0.36 8.76 9.02
CA ALA A 204 -0.27 8.26 7.66
C ALA A 204 -1.52 7.47 7.18
N TYR A 205 -2.39 7.03 8.12
CA TYR A 205 -3.58 6.22 7.83
C TYR A 205 -4.91 6.91 8.19
N LEU A 206 -4.89 8.23 8.36
CA LEU A 206 -6.13 8.99 8.62
C LEU A 206 -7.07 9.02 7.42
N ASP A 207 -6.50 9.03 6.21
CA ASP A 207 -7.26 8.91 4.96
C ASP A 207 -7.98 7.55 4.87
N LEU A 208 -7.30 6.45 5.27
CA LEU A 208 -7.90 5.12 5.35
C LEU A 208 -9.09 5.12 6.32
N LEU A 209 -8.92 5.71 7.50
CA LEU A 209 -9.96 5.79 8.53
C LEU A 209 -11.19 6.59 8.06
N PHE A 210 -10.97 7.79 7.50
CA PHE A 210 -12.03 8.63 6.98
C PHE A 210 -12.67 8.03 5.71
N GLY A 211 -11.86 7.50 4.80
CA GLY A 211 -12.32 6.87 3.57
C GLY A 211 -13.23 5.67 3.83
N TYR A 212 -12.90 4.83 4.79
CA TYR A 212 -13.80 3.74 5.19
C TYR A 212 -15.14 4.25 5.70
N GLN A 213 -15.11 5.25 6.59
CA GLN A 213 -16.35 5.78 7.16
C GLN A 213 -17.23 6.41 6.07
N LEU A 214 -16.62 7.19 5.17
CA LEU A 214 -17.32 7.79 4.01
C LEU A 214 -17.92 6.69 3.12
N ALA A 215 -17.13 5.66 2.76
CA ALA A 215 -17.61 4.57 1.91
C ALA A 215 -18.75 3.78 2.54
N ARG A 216 -18.79 3.62 3.87
CA ARG A 216 -19.93 3.00 4.56
C ARG A 216 -21.22 3.78 4.35
N TYR A 217 -21.15 5.11 4.40
CA TYR A 217 -22.31 5.96 4.20
C TYR A 217 -22.77 6.03 2.74
N VAL A 218 -21.85 6.28 1.80
CA VAL A 218 -22.21 6.64 0.43
C VAL A 218 -21.89 5.59 -0.62
N GLY A 219 -21.11 4.57 -0.27
CA GLY A 219 -20.54 3.57 -1.19
C GLY A 219 -19.37 4.11 -2.02
N GLN A 220 -18.58 3.21 -2.58
CA GLN A 220 -17.34 3.52 -3.31
C GLN A 220 -17.56 4.49 -4.47
N ASP A 221 -18.55 4.22 -5.32
CA ASP A 221 -18.78 5.02 -6.53
C ASP A 221 -19.21 6.46 -6.21
N GLN A 222 -19.95 6.67 -5.14
CA GLN A 222 -20.34 8.01 -4.71
C GLN A 222 -19.17 8.74 -4.03
N ALA A 223 -18.36 8.05 -3.24
CA ALA A 223 -17.14 8.61 -2.65
C ALA A 223 -16.24 9.20 -3.75
N VAL A 224 -15.95 8.41 -4.79
CA VAL A 224 -15.17 8.90 -5.95
C VAL A 224 -15.81 10.09 -6.64
N ARG A 225 -17.14 10.11 -6.77
CA ARG A 225 -17.84 11.28 -7.37
C ARG A 225 -17.71 12.54 -6.51
N ILE A 226 -17.82 12.41 -5.18
CA ILE A 226 -17.62 13.53 -4.25
C ILE A 226 -16.22 14.10 -4.42
N ILE A 227 -15.21 13.23 -4.40
CA ILE A 227 -13.79 13.60 -4.53
C ILE A 227 -13.52 14.31 -5.86
N LYS A 228 -13.97 13.73 -6.99
CA LYS A 228 -13.70 14.26 -8.34
C LYS A 228 -14.44 15.56 -8.63
N ASN A 229 -15.66 15.73 -8.11
CA ASN A 229 -16.50 16.88 -8.39
C ASN A 229 -16.49 17.94 -7.29
N ASP A 230 -15.75 17.68 -6.19
CA ASP A 230 -15.66 18.61 -5.06
C ASP A 230 -17.05 18.98 -4.49
N THR A 231 -17.85 17.96 -4.21
CA THR A 231 -19.23 18.15 -3.76
C THR A 231 -19.41 17.80 -2.29
N TRP A 232 -18.38 18.04 -1.48
CA TRP A 232 -18.35 17.70 -0.06
C TRP A 232 -19.49 18.32 0.76
N ASP A 233 -19.76 19.60 0.53
CA ASP A 233 -20.82 20.38 1.19
C ASP A 233 -22.24 20.02 0.71
N GLN A 234 -22.36 19.28 -0.39
CA GLN A 234 -23.64 18.85 -0.96
C GLN A 234 -24.08 17.46 -0.49
N VAL A 235 -23.22 16.76 0.26
CA VAL A 235 -23.45 15.38 0.71
C VAL A 235 -23.41 15.34 2.24
N PRO A 236 -24.59 15.34 2.91
CA PRO A 236 -24.67 15.33 4.38
C PRO A 236 -23.93 14.18 5.04
N GLU A 237 -23.82 13.04 4.35
CA GLU A 237 -23.13 11.83 4.82
C GLU A 237 -21.62 12.07 4.94
N ALA A 238 -21.02 12.97 4.17
CA ALA A 238 -19.62 13.34 4.31
C ALA A 238 -19.36 14.05 5.65
N LEU A 239 -20.27 14.96 6.04
CA LEU A 239 -20.25 15.59 7.36
C LEU A 239 -20.40 14.55 8.47
N GLN A 240 -21.37 13.62 8.32
CA GLN A 240 -21.58 12.56 9.31
C GLN A 240 -20.33 11.67 9.46
N ALA A 241 -19.65 11.34 8.36
CA ALA A 241 -18.40 10.60 8.42
C ALA A 241 -17.32 11.35 9.21
N ALA A 242 -17.20 12.66 9.01
CA ALA A 242 -16.25 13.51 9.75
C ALA A 242 -16.61 13.59 11.25
N GLU A 243 -17.91 13.73 11.59
CA GLU A 243 -18.40 13.69 12.99
C GLU A 243 -18.06 12.36 13.67
N ASP A 244 -18.28 11.24 12.99
CA ASP A 244 -17.98 9.92 13.52
C ASP A 244 -16.48 9.74 13.79
N ILE A 245 -15.62 10.09 12.84
CA ILE A 245 -14.17 9.99 13.03
C ILE A 245 -13.72 10.90 14.18
N ARG A 246 -14.14 12.15 14.18
CA ARG A 246 -13.82 13.08 15.28
C ARG A 246 -14.28 12.56 16.65
N THR A 247 -15.40 11.81 16.68
CA THR A 247 -15.94 11.22 17.91
C THR A 247 -14.96 10.24 18.56
N LEU A 248 -14.19 9.45 17.79
CA LEU A 248 -13.19 8.52 18.35
C LEU A 248 -12.11 9.27 19.16
N PHE A 249 -11.70 10.43 18.68
CA PHE A 249 -10.69 11.26 19.33
C PHE A 249 -11.28 12.07 20.49
N TRP A 250 -12.41 12.74 20.28
CA TRP A 250 -13.09 13.54 21.28
C TRP A 250 -13.49 12.73 22.53
N THR A 251 -13.92 11.50 22.35
CA THR A 251 -14.31 10.61 23.45
C THR A 251 -13.10 9.97 24.13
N GLY A 252 -11.89 10.16 23.60
CA GLY A 252 -10.65 9.50 24.05
C GLY A 252 -10.75 7.98 23.89
N TYR A 253 -11.30 7.52 22.76
CA TYR A 253 -11.21 6.11 22.33
C TYR A 253 -9.92 5.86 21.57
N MET A 254 -9.36 6.89 20.92
CA MET A 254 -7.99 6.87 20.43
C MET A 254 -7.00 7.16 21.56
N SER A 255 -5.81 6.61 21.46
CA SER A 255 -4.72 6.85 22.43
C SER A 255 -4.32 8.33 22.45
N GLU A 256 -3.66 8.76 23.53
CA GLU A 256 -3.28 10.17 23.73
C GLU A 256 -2.30 10.69 22.66
N ILE A 257 -1.46 9.81 22.08
CA ILE A 257 -0.52 10.20 21.04
C ILE A 257 -1.12 10.12 19.63
N SER A 258 -2.31 9.50 19.47
CA SER A 258 -2.96 9.41 18.17
C SER A 258 -3.57 10.74 17.71
N PRO A 259 -3.40 11.13 16.43
CA PRO A 259 -2.64 10.43 15.40
C PRO A 259 -1.14 10.64 15.58
N ALA A 260 -0.41 9.55 15.69
CA ALA A 260 1.03 9.54 15.91
C ALA A 260 1.83 9.65 14.61
N GLU A 261 3.13 9.88 14.71
CA GLU A 261 4.04 9.68 13.58
C GLU A 261 4.24 8.19 13.34
N PHE A 262 4.21 7.76 12.08
CA PHE A 262 4.42 6.36 11.72
C PHE A 262 5.87 5.94 12.07
N PRO A 263 6.10 4.77 12.70
CA PRO A 263 5.12 3.74 13.07
C PRO A 263 4.71 3.77 14.57
N GLU A 264 4.81 4.92 15.25
CA GLU A 264 4.60 5.00 16.70
C GLU A 264 3.16 4.65 17.12
N GLY A 265 2.17 4.99 16.28
CA GLY A 265 0.76 4.69 16.54
C GLY A 265 0.49 3.19 16.54
N GLN A 266 0.88 2.49 15.49
CA GLN A 266 0.67 1.03 15.39
C GLN A 266 1.49 0.26 16.43
N ASN A 267 2.70 0.73 16.77
CA ASN A 267 3.56 0.06 17.74
C ASN A 267 2.96 0.03 19.15
N GLN A 268 1.99 0.89 19.47
CA GLN A 268 1.27 0.83 20.76
C GLN A 268 0.53 -0.49 20.96
N ILE A 269 0.12 -1.17 19.86
CA ILE A 269 -0.54 -2.47 19.97
C ILE A 269 0.47 -3.51 20.47
N GLY A 270 1.68 -3.53 19.89
CA GLY A 270 2.76 -4.41 20.30
C GLY A 270 3.28 -4.15 21.71
N ASN A 271 3.24 -2.88 22.14
CA ASN A 271 3.62 -2.45 23.49
C ASN A 271 2.50 -2.66 24.53
N GLU A 272 1.36 -3.22 24.14
CA GLU A 272 0.16 -3.37 24.98
C GLU A 272 -0.41 -2.02 25.51
N GLU A 273 -0.18 -0.93 24.80
CA GLU A 273 -0.66 0.42 25.13
C GLU A 273 -1.99 0.75 24.45
N ALA A 274 -2.34 -0.01 23.38
CA ALA A 274 -3.62 0.04 22.71
C ALA A 274 -4.09 -1.36 22.30
N VAL A 275 -5.41 -1.53 22.12
CA VAL A 275 -6.02 -2.84 21.83
C VAL A 275 -6.21 -3.06 20.35
N MET A 276 -6.63 -2.04 19.59
CA MET A 276 -7.07 -2.12 18.20
C MET A 276 -6.43 -1.04 17.34
N PHE A 277 -6.24 -1.32 16.04
CA PHE A 277 -5.91 -0.33 15.03
C PHE A 277 -6.50 -0.70 13.66
N LEU A 278 -6.81 0.28 12.84
CA LEU A 278 -7.22 0.07 11.45
C LEU A 278 -5.99 0.06 10.56
N GLN A 279 -5.73 -1.04 9.87
CA GLN A 279 -4.53 -1.22 9.06
C GLN A 279 -4.72 -2.29 7.97
N GLY A 280 -3.78 -2.35 7.04
CA GLY A 280 -3.64 -3.45 6.09
C GLY A 280 -3.08 -4.72 6.73
N SER A 281 -3.14 -5.83 5.99
CA SER A 281 -2.66 -7.15 6.46
C SER A 281 -1.15 -7.22 6.73
N TRP A 282 -0.38 -6.23 6.35
CA TRP A 282 1.03 -6.08 6.74
C TRP A 282 1.21 -5.56 8.17
N GLY A 283 0.21 -4.86 8.74
CA GLY A 283 0.30 -4.22 10.04
C GLY A 283 0.68 -5.15 11.20
N PRO A 284 0.09 -6.34 11.36
CA PRO A 284 0.50 -7.31 12.35
C PRO A 284 1.99 -7.65 12.29
N ASN A 285 2.54 -7.91 11.10
CA ASN A 285 3.94 -8.24 10.93
C ASN A 285 4.86 -7.06 11.30
N GLU A 286 4.56 -5.86 10.77
CA GLU A 286 5.33 -4.63 11.12
C GLU A 286 5.35 -4.36 12.62
N VAL A 287 4.22 -4.54 13.30
CA VAL A 287 4.14 -4.38 14.76
C VAL A 287 5.01 -5.40 15.48
N MET A 288 4.94 -6.68 15.08
CA MET A 288 5.76 -7.74 15.68
C MET A 288 7.25 -7.50 15.46
N GLU A 289 7.66 -7.10 14.25
CA GLU A 289 9.06 -6.78 13.93
C GLU A 289 9.57 -5.58 14.73
N ASN A 290 8.79 -4.49 14.79
CA ASN A 290 9.20 -3.25 15.46
C ASN A 290 9.26 -3.39 16.98
N THR A 291 8.36 -4.16 17.58
CA THR A 291 8.20 -4.23 19.03
C THR A 291 8.69 -5.53 19.65
N HIS A 292 9.03 -6.53 18.82
CA HIS A 292 9.40 -7.88 19.23
C HIS A 292 8.34 -8.55 20.12
N CYS A 293 7.06 -8.22 19.91
CA CYS A 293 5.94 -8.81 20.61
C CYS A 293 5.54 -10.18 20.03
N ASP A 294 4.82 -10.96 20.84
CA ASP A 294 4.18 -12.21 20.45
C ASP A 294 2.69 -12.10 20.79
N ILE A 295 1.92 -11.54 19.86
CA ILE A 295 0.50 -11.22 20.05
C ILE A 295 -0.36 -12.24 19.31
N ARG A 296 -1.41 -12.73 19.97
CA ARG A 296 -2.50 -13.41 19.27
C ARG A 296 -3.39 -12.37 18.59
N TRP A 297 -3.29 -12.32 17.26
CA TRP A 297 -4.05 -11.37 16.46
C TRP A 297 -5.49 -11.83 16.22
N GLY A 298 -6.40 -10.87 16.21
CA GLY A 298 -7.75 -11.02 15.70
C GLY A 298 -8.03 -9.96 14.65
N PHE A 299 -9.04 -10.20 13.82
CA PHE A 299 -9.42 -9.33 12.73
C PHE A 299 -10.95 -9.17 12.64
N PHE A 300 -11.40 -7.98 12.27
CA PHE A 300 -12.76 -7.77 11.80
C PHE A 300 -12.81 -6.60 10.80
N PRO A 301 -13.77 -6.64 9.83
CA PRO A 301 -13.97 -5.55 8.89
C PRO A 301 -14.38 -4.25 9.59
N TRP A 302 -14.03 -3.09 9.01
CA TRP A 302 -14.58 -1.83 9.50
C TRP A 302 -16.10 -1.91 9.56
N PRO A 303 -16.72 -1.51 10.68
CA PRO A 303 -18.15 -1.74 10.91
C PRO A 303 -19.06 -0.99 9.94
N SER A 304 -20.26 -1.48 9.74
CA SER A 304 -21.34 -0.78 9.03
C SER A 304 -21.86 0.42 9.83
N VAL A 305 -22.49 1.38 9.16
CA VAL A 305 -23.16 2.54 9.78
C VAL A 305 -24.68 2.43 9.62
N ASN A 306 -25.43 3.12 10.49
CA ASN A 306 -26.86 3.20 10.32
C ASN A 306 -27.17 4.01 9.06
N ASP A 307 -28.16 3.57 8.30
CA ASP A 307 -28.59 4.19 7.04
C ASP A 307 -27.48 4.25 5.97
N GLY A 308 -26.37 3.50 6.17
CA GLY A 308 -25.31 3.36 5.18
C GLY A 308 -25.71 2.43 4.02
N VAL A 309 -25.04 2.60 2.89
CA VAL A 309 -25.33 1.80 1.68
C VAL A 309 -24.59 0.46 1.67
N ASP A 310 -23.50 0.33 2.43
CA ASP A 310 -22.66 -0.86 2.46
C ASP A 310 -22.43 -1.38 3.88
N GLY A 311 -22.48 -2.71 4.00
CA GLY A 311 -22.18 -3.44 5.23
C GLY A 311 -20.71 -3.88 5.32
N THR A 312 -20.45 -4.82 6.22
CA THR A 312 -19.10 -5.37 6.45
C THR A 312 -18.58 -6.25 5.31
N GLU A 313 -19.44 -6.61 4.33
CA GLU A 313 -19.05 -7.30 3.11
C GLU A 313 -18.31 -6.42 2.09
N GLY A 314 -18.25 -5.10 2.32
CA GLY A 314 -17.40 -4.17 1.58
C GLY A 314 -16.05 -4.00 2.30
N LEU A 315 -14.95 -4.31 1.64
CA LEU A 315 -13.60 -4.20 2.20
C LEU A 315 -12.67 -3.45 1.25
N MET A 316 -11.72 -2.72 1.81
CA MET A 316 -10.58 -2.25 1.04
C MET A 316 -9.61 -3.42 0.92
N ALA A 317 -9.51 -3.95 -0.27
CA ALA A 317 -8.56 -4.99 -0.62
C ALA A 317 -7.91 -4.60 -1.94
N GLY A 318 -6.65 -4.94 -2.09
CA GLY A 318 -5.87 -4.63 -3.26
C GLY A 318 -4.67 -5.55 -3.39
N ALA A 319 -3.76 -5.19 -4.27
CA ALA A 319 -2.54 -5.94 -4.50
C ALA A 319 -1.46 -5.01 -5.07
N GLN A 320 -0.23 -5.43 -4.99
CA GLN A 320 0.77 -4.98 -5.96
C GLN A 320 0.50 -5.70 -7.28
N GLY A 321 0.97 -5.17 -8.38
CA GLY A 321 0.73 -5.78 -9.68
C GLY A 321 1.91 -5.62 -10.62
N PHE A 322 2.09 -6.58 -11.53
CA PHE A 322 3.00 -6.47 -12.66
C PHE A 322 2.27 -5.99 -13.90
N GLY A 323 2.82 -5.00 -14.56
CA GLY A 323 2.33 -4.49 -15.85
C GLY A 323 3.36 -4.62 -16.94
N ILE A 324 2.95 -5.12 -18.10
CA ILE A 324 3.80 -5.28 -19.28
C ILE A 324 3.51 -4.14 -20.24
N THR A 325 4.53 -3.41 -20.67
CA THR A 325 4.33 -2.28 -21.55
C THR A 325 3.88 -2.72 -22.95
N ASP A 326 3.01 -1.94 -23.57
CA ASP A 326 2.50 -2.26 -24.91
C ASP A 326 3.61 -2.15 -25.98
N ARG A 327 4.66 -1.40 -25.71
CA ARG A 327 5.83 -1.24 -26.59
C ARG A 327 6.83 -2.38 -26.47
N SER A 328 6.79 -3.18 -25.41
CA SER A 328 7.69 -4.34 -25.26
C SER A 328 7.55 -5.31 -26.46
N GLU A 329 8.67 -5.74 -26.98
CA GLU A 329 8.75 -6.82 -27.97
C GLU A 329 8.85 -8.21 -27.30
N LYS A 330 9.01 -8.24 -25.94
CA LYS A 330 9.23 -9.44 -25.10
C LYS A 330 8.01 -9.72 -24.19
N LYS A 331 6.80 -9.49 -24.70
CA LYS A 331 5.55 -9.57 -23.89
C LYS A 331 5.31 -10.94 -23.30
N GLN A 332 5.63 -12.01 -24.05
CA GLN A 332 5.45 -13.37 -23.56
C GLN A 332 6.46 -13.69 -22.46
N GLU A 333 7.73 -13.35 -22.70
CA GLU A 333 8.83 -13.57 -21.77
C GLU A 333 8.61 -12.80 -20.46
N ALA A 334 8.19 -11.54 -20.56
CA ALA A 334 7.86 -10.72 -19.40
C ALA A 334 6.65 -11.28 -18.62
N PHE A 335 5.65 -11.80 -19.34
CA PHE A 335 4.51 -12.47 -18.73
C PHE A 335 4.94 -13.75 -18.01
N ASP A 336 5.75 -14.60 -18.65
CA ASP A 336 6.19 -15.87 -18.06
C ASP A 336 7.03 -15.63 -16.79
N PHE A 337 7.87 -14.60 -16.79
CA PHE A 337 8.61 -14.18 -15.61
C PHE A 337 7.66 -13.69 -14.49
N ALA A 338 6.76 -12.75 -14.78
CA ALA A 338 5.79 -12.24 -13.80
C ALA A 338 4.88 -13.37 -13.27
N TYR A 339 4.43 -14.28 -14.13
CA TYR A 339 3.64 -15.45 -13.76
C TYR A 339 4.37 -16.32 -12.75
N SER A 340 5.68 -16.52 -12.94
CA SER A 340 6.50 -17.32 -12.02
C SER A 340 6.62 -16.71 -10.62
N ILE A 341 6.38 -15.40 -10.48
CA ILE A 341 6.37 -14.71 -9.19
C ILE A 341 4.98 -14.74 -8.57
N CYS A 342 3.93 -14.54 -9.39
CA CYS A 342 2.54 -14.44 -8.91
C CYS A 342 1.94 -15.78 -8.49
N THR A 343 2.61 -16.91 -8.77
CA THR A 343 2.05 -18.26 -8.57
C THR A 343 3.05 -19.23 -7.96
N GLY A 344 2.50 -20.27 -7.32
CA GLY A 344 3.26 -21.43 -6.83
C GLY A 344 4.30 -21.10 -5.76
N GLU A 345 5.53 -21.60 -5.94
CA GLU A 345 6.57 -21.54 -4.90
C GLU A 345 7.06 -20.12 -4.61
N ASN A 346 7.23 -19.28 -5.64
CA ASN A 346 7.73 -17.91 -5.40
C ASN A 346 6.70 -17.01 -4.73
N ASP A 347 5.40 -17.18 -5.02
CA ASP A 347 4.34 -16.52 -4.27
C ASP A 347 4.40 -16.92 -2.78
N MET A 348 4.56 -18.21 -2.47
CA MET A 348 4.75 -18.64 -1.08
C MET A 348 6.02 -18.10 -0.44
N LYS A 349 7.13 -18.00 -1.18
CA LYS A 349 8.36 -17.37 -0.66
C LYS A 349 8.15 -15.90 -0.31
N ILE A 350 7.42 -15.14 -1.15
CA ILE A 350 7.05 -13.74 -0.83
C ILE A 350 6.14 -13.71 0.40
N THR A 351 5.11 -14.57 0.42
CA THR A 351 4.20 -14.71 1.56
C THR A 351 4.95 -14.96 2.87
N ASP A 352 5.90 -15.87 2.87
CA ASP A 352 6.70 -16.20 4.04
C ASP A 352 7.68 -15.07 4.43
N ALA A 353 8.31 -14.44 3.44
CA ALA A 353 9.30 -13.39 3.67
C ALA A 353 8.70 -12.12 4.29
N VAL A 354 7.47 -11.76 3.90
CA VAL A 354 6.82 -10.51 4.37
C VAL A 354 5.51 -10.75 5.10
N GLN A 355 5.18 -12.01 5.40
CA GLN A 355 3.95 -12.40 6.10
C GLN A 355 2.68 -11.80 5.45
N SER A 356 2.65 -11.78 4.11
CA SER A 356 1.55 -11.23 3.32
C SER A 356 0.48 -12.27 3.00
N VAL A 357 -0.63 -11.82 2.41
CA VAL A 357 -1.63 -12.70 1.80
C VAL A 357 -1.01 -13.35 0.56
N PRO A 358 -1.12 -14.68 0.36
CA PRO A 358 -0.68 -15.32 -0.88
C PRO A 358 -1.52 -14.85 -2.07
N ALA A 359 -0.87 -14.62 -3.21
CA ALA A 359 -1.54 -14.20 -4.45
C ALA A 359 -2.21 -15.36 -5.17
N ASP A 360 -1.55 -16.51 -5.19
CA ASP A 360 -2.07 -17.73 -5.77
C ASP A 360 -3.15 -18.35 -4.86
N VAL A 361 -4.38 -18.41 -5.31
CA VAL A 361 -5.49 -18.99 -4.54
C VAL A 361 -5.33 -20.50 -4.30
N GLU A 362 -4.43 -21.17 -5.02
CA GLU A 362 -4.06 -22.57 -4.74
C GLU A 362 -3.12 -22.69 -3.53
N ASN A 363 -2.49 -21.59 -3.11
CA ASN A 363 -1.68 -21.49 -1.89
C ASN A 363 -2.58 -21.17 -0.69
N ALA A 364 -3.17 -22.22 -0.09
CA ALA A 364 -4.20 -22.07 0.94
C ALA A 364 -3.67 -21.69 2.33
N GLN A 365 -2.34 -21.61 2.53
CA GLN A 365 -1.76 -21.32 3.84
C GLN A 365 -1.47 -19.83 4.00
N TRP A 366 -2.25 -19.17 4.84
CA TRP A 366 -1.98 -17.80 5.27
C TRP A 366 -1.08 -17.79 6.51
N PRO A 367 -0.20 -16.78 6.66
CA PRO A 367 0.54 -16.54 7.89
C PRO A 367 -0.39 -16.47 9.10
N GLU A 368 0.01 -17.04 10.24
CA GLU A 368 -0.82 -17.16 11.44
C GLU A 368 -1.39 -15.83 11.92
N ALA A 369 -0.57 -14.77 11.88
CA ALA A 369 -0.95 -13.44 12.34
C ALA A 369 -2.13 -12.83 11.57
N ILE A 370 -2.34 -13.23 10.31
CA ILE A 370 -3.37 -12.69 9.43
C ILE A 370 -4.40 -13.73 8.98
N ALA A 371 -4.29 -14.97 9.44
CA ALA A 371 -5.12 -16.08 8.98
C ALA A 371 -6.64 -15.84 9.16
N GLU A 372 -7.06 -15.17 10.22
CA GLU A 372 -8.49 -14.88 10.46
C GLU A 372 -9.11 -13.93 9.41
N ALA A 373 -8.29 -13.14 8.73
CA ALA A 373 -8.78 -12.26 7.67
C ALA A 373 -9.25 -13.04 6.43
N SER A 374 -8.77 -14.28 6.21
CA SER A 374 -9.20 -15.13 5.10
C SER A 374 -10.69 -15.43 5.11
N ASP A 375 -11.27 -15.65 6.30
CA ASP A 375 -12.70 -15.91 6.47
C ASP A 375 -13.59 -14.74 5.98
N TYR A 376 -13.05 -13.53 6.01
CA TYR A 376 -13.76 -12.33 5.54
C TYR A 376 -13.56 -12.08 4.06
N LEU A 377 -12.42 -12.48 3.50
CA LEU A 377 -12.18 -12.41 2.07
C LEU A 377 -13.21 -13.24 1.29
N ASP A 378 -13.51 -14.45 1.75
CA ASP A 378 -14.53 -15.31 1.15
C ASP A 378 -15.96 -14.73 1.20
N LYS A 379 -16.23 -13.87 2.19
CA LYS A 379 -17.51 -13.19 2.38
C LYS A 379 -17.59 -11.84 1.67
N MET A 380 -16.49 -11.35 1.15
CA MET A 380 -16.42 -10.07 0.47
C MET A 380 -17.27 -10.08 -0.80
N LYS A 381 -18.08 -9.05 -0.96
CA LYS A 381 -18.93 -8.85 -2.14
C LYS A 381 -18.58 -7.58 -2.90
N LYS A 382 -17.83 -6.70 -2.27
CA LYS A 382 -17.41 -5.41 -2.82
C LYS A 382 -16.00 -5.10 -2.35
N THR A 383 -15.17 -4.61 -3.25
CA THR A 383 -13.90 -4.01 -2.89
C THR A 383 -13.99 -2.49 -3.00
N TYR A 384 -13.31 -1.83 -2.09
CA TYR A 384 -13.09 -0.40 -2.14
C TYR A 384 -11.67 -0.11 -2.63
N MET A 385 -11.53 0.99 -3.32
CA MET A 385 -10.22 1.59 -3.58
C MET A 385 -9.57 1.96 -2.25
N TRP A 386 -8.25 2.05 -2.23
CA TRP A 386 -7.54 2.58 -1.06
C TRP A 386 -8.18 3.90 -0.61
N ALA A 387 -8.40 4.04 0.71
CA ALA A 387 -9.03 5.21 1.32
C ALA A 387 -10.28 5.72 0.56
N ALA A 388 -11.07 4.80 -0.04
CA ALA A 388 -12.23 5.12 -0.90
C ALA A 388 -11.89 6.01 -2.12
N GLY A 389 -10.63 6.06 -2.53
CA GLY A 389 -10.15 6.87 -3.64
C GLY A 389 -9.65 8.26 -3.25
N LEU A 390 -9.52 8.58 -1.97
CA LEU A 390 -9.00 9.89 -1.51
C LEU A 390 -7.58 10.19 -2.01
N GLU A 391 -6.75 9.16 -2.19
CA GLU A 391 -5.41 9.31 -2.78
C GLU A 391 -5.41 9.84 -4.22
N THR A 392 -6.51 9.67 -4.94
CA THR A 392 -6.62 10.15 -6.32
C THR A 392 -6.98 11.63 -6.43
N ALA A 393 -7.19 12.31 -5.30
CA ALA A 393 -7.50 13.73 -5.28
C ALA A 393 -6.26 14.58 -5.58
N ASP A 394 -6.39 15.55 -6.48
CA ASP A 394 -5.33 16.53 -6.76
C ASP A 394 -4.89 17.32 -5.51
N TYR A 395 -5.77 17.38 -4.50
CA TYR A 395 -5.58 18.06 -3.22
C TYR A 395 -5.29 17.12 -2.04
N LYS A 396 -4.85 15.88 -2.29
CA LYS A 396 -4.61 14.86 -1.26
C LYS A 396 -3.77 15.33 -0.07
N ASP A 397 -2.71 16.12 -0.32
CA ASP A 397 -1.88 16.67 0.75
C ASP A 397 -2.63 17.71 1.60
N GLY A 398 -3.56 18.43 0.99
CA GLY A 398 -4.49 19.32 1.67
C GLY A 398 -5.45 18.55 2.56
N LEU A 399 -6.10 17.53 2.01
CA LEU A 399 -6.99 16.63 2.72
C LEU A 399 -6.30 16.03 3.95
N GLN A 400 -5.07 15.53 3.80
CA GLN A 400 -4.33 14.95 4.91
C GLN A 400 -4.08 15.97 6.04
N ARG A 401 -3.75 17.22 5.70
CA ARG A 401 -3.61 18.28 6.71
C ARG A 401 -4.91 18.58 7.45
N GLU A 402 -6.04 18.63 6.76
CA GLU A 402 -7.33 18.87 7.42
C GLU A 402 -7.76 17.65 8.28
N LEU A 403 -7.50 16.41 7.84
CA LEU A 403 -7.72 15.22 8.67
C LEU A 403 -6.92 15.26 9.97
N VAL A 404 -5.68 15.74 9.93
CA VAL A 404 -4.88 15.93 11.14
C VAL A 404 -5.52 16.98 12.07
N LYS A 405 -6.01 18.11 11.55
CA LYS A 405 -6.69 19.13 12.37
C LYS A 405 -7.98 18.60 12.98
N LEU A 406 -8.81 17.91 12.17
CA LEU A 406 -10.07 17.30 12.61
C LEU A 406 -9.83 16.35 13.79
N THR A 407 -8.84 15.47 13.66
CA THR A 407 -8.53 14.44 14.66
C THR A 407 -7.80 14.99 15.87
N LYS A 408 -7.03 16.07 15.74
CA LYS A 408 -6.45 16.83 16.86
C LYS A 408 -7.46 17.80 17.51
N LEU A 409 -8.70 17.81 17.03
CA LEU A 409 -9.79 18.66 17.54
C LEU A 409 -9.52 20.16 17.34
N GLU A 410 -8.70 20.53 16.36
CA GLU A 410 -8.32 21.90 16.02
C GLU A 410 -9.38 22.58 15.14
N GLU A 411 -10.26 21.78 14.50
CA GLU A 411 -11.39 22.24 13.72
C GLU A 411 -12.66 21.41 13.99
N THR A 412 -13.82 21.93 13.63
CA THR A 412 -15.08 21.19 13.69
C THR A 412 -15.29 20.37 12.41
N PRO A 413 -16.19 19.37 12.42
CA PRO A 413 -16.54 18.64 11.18
C PRO A 413 -17.09 19.55 10.08
N GLU A 414 -17.85 20.58 10.42
CA GLU A 414 -18.36 21.55 9.47
C GLU A 414 -17.24 22.37 8.82
N GLU A 415 -16.27 22.86 9.63
CA GLU A 415 -15.08 23.56 9.12
C GLU A 415 -14.25 22.64 8.22
N PHE A 416 -14.08 21.37 8.61
CA PHE A 416 -13.39 20.36 7.79
C PHE A 416 -14.05 20.23 6.40
N ILE A 417 -15.37 20.04 6.33
CA ILE A 417 -16.09 19.91 5.06
C ILE A 417 -16.01 21.21 4.24
N GLU A 418 -16.13 22.39 4.88
CA GLU A 418 -15.96 23.67 4.22
C GLU A 418 -14.54 23.83 3.64
N ASN A 419 -13.52 23.47 4.41
CA ASN A 419 -12.12 23.53 3.97
C ASN A 419 -11.88 22.59 2.78
N LEU A 420 -12.41 21.37 2.79
CA LEU A 420 -12.30 20.45 1.65
C LEU A 420 -12.93 21.03 0.40
N SER A 421 -14.13 21.62 0.51
CA SER A 421 -14.86 22.23 -0.62
C SER A 421 -14.15 23.47 -1.22
N ASN A 422 -13.16 24.01 -0.54
CA ASN A 422 -12.40 25.20 -0.98
C ASN A 422 -10.97 24.87 -1.44
N MET A 423 -10.60 23.59 -1.61
CA MET A 423 -9.23 23.19 -1.93
C MET A 423 -8.87 23.19 -3.41
N LYS A 424 -9.84 23.32 -4.30
CA LYS A 424 -9.61 23.37 -5.76
C LYS A 424 -9.32 24.77 -6.26
#